data_2d8d31d7d364e3071caeb3ae2b2b72de
#
_entry.id   2d8d31d7d364e3071caeb3ae2b2b72de
#
_cell.length_a   1.000
_cell.length_b   1.000
_cell.length_c   1.000
_cell.angle_alpha   90.00
_cell.angle_beta   90.00
_cell.angle_gamma   90.00
#
_symmetry.space_group_name_H-M   'P 1'
#
loop_
_entity.id
_entity.type
_entity.pdbx_description
1 polymer ?
#
loop_
_entity_poly.entity_id
_entity_poly.type
_entity_poly.pdbx_seq_one_letter_code
_entity_poly.pdbx_strand_id
1 'polypeptide(L)'
;MQVIVHDPFVAPEQIEKAGFEPVTLAELYRRADYITVHVPKLKDTVGLLNKAAFDQMKDGVMIINCARGGIVDEADLNEALIAGKVAGAALDVFAHEPPGACPLFEIDRVICTPHLGASTLEAQTNVAVQVAEQIIAYLKNGTIINAVNVPAVSGELLEKIGPLLTLGDRMGCLLAQLARGPVKEVVIEYAGDFQALDLSPVKTAVIKGLLTPMVKDTVNSVNAEVLARERGIKITETTLAETEEYLNLITVSAVTAEGTAKVAGTIFGRKDPRVVKINNFRLELHPHDRFVLIHNHDKPGAIGSIGTLLAEYGINISRMRVGQEEGGDKTMIFIRTDTEVSEEVLEKLRELPLNITVTAFEL
;
A
#
# COMPACT_ATOMS: atom_id res chain seq x y z
N MET A 1 36.08 16.17 10.63
CA MET A 1 34.86 16.75 11.20
C MET A 1 34.08 15.62 11.89
N GLN A 2 33.63 15.80 13.11
CA GLN A 2 32.73 14.87 13.80
C GLN A 2 31.30 15.30 13.48
N VAL A 3 30.45 14.33 13.11
CA VAL A 3 29.03 14.56 12.82
C VAL A 3 28.20 13.97 13.95
N ILE A 4 27.32 14.78 14.52
CA ILE A 4 26.31 14.39 15.50
C ILE A 4 24.92 14.58 14.90
N VAL A 5 23.99 13.70 15.17
CA VAL A 5 22.69 13.66 14.53
C VAL A 5 21.56 13.63 15.57
N HIS A 6 20.56 14.48 15.35
CA HIS A 6 19.28 14.41 16.05
C HIS A 6 18.17 14.12 15.05
N ASP A 7 17.46 13.01 15.24
CA ASP A 7 16.25 12.67 14.49
C ASP A 7 15.26 11.96 15.46
N PRO A 8 14.03 12.51 15.66
CA PRO A 8 13.07 11.93 16.59
C PRO A 8 12.38 10.65 16.06
N PHE A 9 12.54 10.33 14.77
CA PHE A 9 11.88 9.20 14.11
C PHE A 9 12.82 8.04 13.77
N VAL A 10 14.14 8.28 13.84
CA VAL A 10 15.15 7.27 13.55
C VAL A 10 15.72 6.71 14.87
N ALA A 11 15.70 5.40 15.02
CA ALA A 11 16.25 4.75 16.20
C ALA A 11 17.77 5.01 16.34
N PRO A 12 18.30 5.29 17.55
CA PRO A 12 19.71 5.58 17.77
C PRO A 12 20.66 4.57 17.13
N GLU A 13 20.33 3.29 17.20
CA GLU A 13 21.13 2.18 16.65
C GLU A 13 21.28 2.26 15.12
N GLN A 14 20.31 2.86 14.43
CA GLN A 14 20.39 3.07 12.98
C GLN A 14 21.34 4.23 12.64
N ILE A 15 21.33 5.29 13.44
CA ILE A 15 22.26 6.43 13.31
C ILE A 15 23.70 5.95 13.56
N GLU A 16 23.91 5.12 14.60
CA GLU A 16 25.20 4.52 14.90
C GLU A 16 25.70 3.60 13.78
N LYS A 17 24.82 2.76 13.22
CA LYS A 17 25.15 1.91 12.06
C LYS A 17 25.56 2.72 10.82
N ALA A 18 25.03 3.93 10.68
CA ALA A 18 25.43 4.85 9.62
C ALA A 18 26.77 5.56 9.90
N GLY A 19 27.39 5.30 11.08
CA GLY A 19 28.68 5.86 11.46
C GLY A 19 28.60 7.24 12.11
N PHE A 20 27.42 7.65 12.61
CA PHE A 20 27.20 8.94 13.27
C PHE A 20 26.85 8.76 14.75
N GLU A 21 26.99 9.82 15.52
CA GLU A 21 26.65 9.86 16.95
C GLU A 21 25.22 10.41 17.12
N PRO A 22 24.26 9.61 17.65
CA PRO A 22 22.93 10.10 17.98
C PRO A 22 22.97 10.97 19.24
N VAL A 23 22.31 12.12 19.21
CA VAL A 23 22.25 13.07 20.35
C VAL A 23 20.86 13.64 20.51
N THR A 24 20.55 14.16 21.69
CA THR A 24 19.36 14.96 21.92
C THR A 24 19.48 16.33 21.24
N LEU A 25 18.35 16.98 20.94
CA LEU A 25 18.35 18.32 20.34
C LEU A 25 19.10 19.33 21.21
N ALA A 26 18.94 19.28 22.52
CA ALA A 26 19.64 20.13 23.48
C ALA A 26 21.18 19.89 23.48
N GLU A 27 21.61 18.64 23.30
CA GLU A 27 23.04 18.33 23.16
C GLU A 27 23.59 18.80 21.83
N LEU A 28 22.83 18.66 20.74
CA LEU A 28 23.19 19.18 19.43
C LEU A 28 23.45 20.68 19.52
N TYR A 29 22.56 21.46 20.12
CA TYR A 29 22.74 22.91 20.28
C TYR A 29 24.02 23.24 21.06
N ARG A 30 24.27 22.57 22.18
CA ARG A 30 25.46 22.86 23.02
C ARG A 30 26.79 22.46 22.40
N ARG A 31 26.78 21.46 21.50
CA ARG A 31 28.03 20.84 21.01
C ARG A 31 28.39 21.26 19.59
N ALA A 32 27.41 21.60 18.77
CA ALA A 32 27.65 21.87 17.35
C ALA A 32 28.41 23.17 17.11
N ASP A 33 29.35 23.14 16.17
CA ASP A 33 30.00 24.33 15.60
C ASP A 33 29.29 24.78 14.31
N TYR A 34 28.67 23.79 13.61
CA TYR A 34 27.83 24.01 12.43
C TYR A 34 26.52 23.24 12.63
N ILE A 35 25.41 23.88 12.34
CA ILE A 35 24.09 23.24 12.35
C ILE A 35 23.47 23.34 10.96
N THR A 36 23.14 22.20 10.38
CA THR A 36 22.36 22.11 9.15
C THR A 36 21.02 21.43 9.42
N VAL A 37 19.93 21.96 8.88
CA VAL A 37 18.59 21.45 9.08
C VAL A 37 18.09 20.72 7.83
N HIS A 38 17.44 19.57 8.03
CA HIS A 38 16.91 18.69 6.97
C HIS A 38 15.51 18.18 7.31
N VAL A 39 14.75 18.94 8.09
CA VAL A 39 13.40 18.57 8.52
C VAL A 39 12.33 19.20 7.62
N PRO A 40 11.14 18.56 7.49
CA PRO A 40 10.00 19.19 6.81
C PRO A 40 9.45 20.37 7.62
N LYS A 41 8.76 21.31 6.96
CA LYS A 41 8.03 22.38 7.63
C LYS A 41 6.71 21.85 8.20
N LEU A 42 6.71 21.58 9.49
CA LEU A 42 5.56 21.09 10.26
C LEU A 42 5.30 22.05 11.42
N LYS A 43 4.17 21.85 12.12
CA LYS A 43 3.81 22.66 13.29
C LYS A 43 4.92 22.68 14.35
N ASP A 44 5.61 21.55 14.54
CA ASP A 44 6.64 21.39 15.56
C ASP A 44 8.05 21.77 15.10
N THR A 45 8.24 22.02 13.79
CA THR A 45 9.53 22.42 13.21
C THR A 45 9.58 23.87 12.77
N VAL A 46 8.44 24.55 12.69
CA VAL A 46 8.40 26.01 12.48
C VAL A 46 9.02 26.71 13.68
N GLY A 47 10.01 27.57 13.42
CA GLY A 47 10.76 28.27 14.48
C GLY A 47 11.60 27.33 15.34
N LEU A 48 12.01 26.18 14.83
CA LEU A 48 12.90 25.25 15.54
C LEU A 48 14.20 25.94 15.97
N LEU A 49 14.80 26.73 15.09
CA LEU A 49 15.94 27.56 15.39
C LEU A 49 15.48 29.02 15.60
N ASN A 50 15.11 29.32 16.84
CA ASN A 50 14.67 30.62 17.32
C ASN A 50 15.65 31.18 18.38
N LYS A 51 15.33 32.30 18.97
CA LYS A 51 16.14 32.96 20.01
C LYS A 51 16.50 31.99 21.14
N ALA A 52 15.55 31.24 21.66
CA ALA A 52 15.78 30.31 22.77
C ALA A 52 16.72 29.16 22.39
N ALA A 53 16.69 28.74 21.12
CA ALA A 53 17.62 27.77 20.57
C ALA A 53 19.02 28.36 20.41
N PHE A 54 19.14 29.56 19.83
CA PHE A 54 20.43 30.28 19.68
C PHE A 54 21.11 30.52 21.03
N ASP A 55 20.35 30.86 22.08
CA ASP A 55 20.90 31.09 23.42
C ASP A 55 21.58 29.83 24.01
N GLN A 56 21.15 28.63 23.59
CA GLN A 56 21.72 27.34 24.01
C GLN A 56 22.97 26.92 23.21
N MET A 57 23.18 27.51 22.04
CA MET A 57 24.26 27.14 21.15
C MET A 57 25.61 27.73 21.60
N LYS A 58 26.70 27.26 20.99
CA LYS A 58 27.99 27.84 21.16
C LYS A 58 28.05 29.25 20.58
N ASP A 59 28.86 30.14 21.15
CA ASP A 59 29.17 31.40 20.52
C ASP A 59 29.99 31.18 19.25
N GLY A 60 29.59 31.81 18.17
CA GLY A 60 30.24 31.64 16.87
C GLY A 60 29.73 30.43 16.06
N VAL A 61 28.60 29.84 16.42
CA VAL A 61 27.97 28.77 15.64
C VAL A 61 27.61 29.25 14.20
N MET A 62 27.66 28.32 13.26
CA MET A 62 27.27 28.57 11.86
C MET A 62 25.96 27.87 11.55
N ILE A 63 25.02 28.55 10.89
CA ILE A 63 23.68 28.00 10.59
C ILE A 63 23.52 27.81 9.09
N ILE A 64 23.01 26.63 8.70
CA ILE A 64 22.75 26.28 7.30
C ILE A 64 21.31 25.80 7.17
N ASN A 65 20.53 26.46 6.29
CA ASN A 65 19.16 26.02 5.98
C ASN A 65 18.95 25.96 4.47
N CYS A 66 18.97 24.72 3.95
CA CYS A 66 18.58 24.37 2.58
C CYS A 66 17.33 23.44 2.59
N ALA A 67 16.58 23.41 3.69
CA ALA A 67 15.40 22.54 3.83
C ALA A 67 14.11 23.27 3.47
N ARG A 68 13.56 24.05 4.41
CA ARG A 68 12.34 24.85 4.21
C ARG A 68 12.43 26.17 4.97
N GLY A 69 11.84 27.22 4.41
CA GLY A 69 11.71 28.52 5.07
C GLY A 69 10.79 28.48 6.29
N GLY A 70 11.12 29.27 7.31
CA GLY A 70 10.41 29.34 8.58
C GLY A 70 10.80 28.27 9.60
N ILE A 71 11.73 27.35 9.30
CA ILE A 71 12.35 26.46 10.29
C ILE A 71 13.33 27.26 11.14
N VAL A 72 14.09 28.16 10.53
CA VAL A 72 14.89 29.16 11.19
C VAL A 72 14.06 30.44 11.29
N ASP A 73 13.93 31.01 12.47
CA ASP A 73 13.31 32.31 12.63
C ASP A 73 14.28 33.38 12.12
N GLU A 74 13.89 34.08 11.07
CA GLU A 74 14.77 35.04 10.36
C GLU A 74 15.04 36.31 11.19
N ALA A 75 14.09 36.73 12.01
CA ALA A 75 14.26 37.89 12.88
C ALA A 75 15.22 37.56 14.02
N ASP A 76 15.02 36.43 14.67
CA ASP A 76 15.89 35.96 15.76
C ASP A 76 17.30 35.64 15.25
N LEU A 77 17.42 35.06 14.04
CA LEU A 77 18.72 34.86 13.39
C LEU A 77 19.44 36.15 13.11
N ASN A 78 18.72 37.17 12.63
CA ASN A 78 19.30 38.51 12.38
C ASN A 78 19.86 39.13 13.67
N GLU A 79 19.10 39.08 14.77
CA GLU A 79 19.56 39.55 16.09
C GLU A 79 20.81 38.76 16.55
N ALA A 80 20.80 37.44 16.41
CA ALA A 80 21.90 36.56 16.82
C ALA A 80 23.19 36.82 16.02
N LEU A 81 23.06 37.11 14.73
CA LEU A 81 24.17 37.53 13.85
C LEU A 81 24.75 38.87 14.27
N ILE A 82 23.90 39.88 14.52
CA ILE A 82 24.35 41.21 14.96
C ILE A 82 25.07 41.13 16.31
N ALA A 83 24.53 40.34 17.24
CA ALA A 83 25.12 40.11 18.56
C ALA A 83 26.41 39.27 18.54
N GLY A 84 26.75 38.66 17.41
CA GLY A 84 27.92 37.76 17.25
C GLY A 84 27.74 36.39 17.87
N LYS A 85 26.54 36.03 18.32
CA LYS A 85 26.18 34.70 18.81
C LYS A 85 26.26 33.65 17.68
N VAL A 86 25.76 34.03 16.50
CA VAL A 86 25.91 33.29 15.23
C VAL A 86 27.00 33.96 14.42
N ALA A 87 28.04 33.24 14.01
CA ALA A 87 29.16 33.80 13.26
C ALA A 87 28.78 33.98 11.78
N GLY A 88 27.90 33.21 11.23
CA GLY A 88 27.42 33.33 9.84
C GLY A 88 26.31 32.37 9.53
N ALA A 89 25.62 32.58 8.42
CA ALA A 89 24.56 31.71 7.96
C ALA A 89 24.57 31.49 6.46
N ALA A 90 24.07 30.37 5.99
CA ALA A 90 23.79 30.08 4.59
C ALA A 90 22.31 29.64 4.46
N LEU A 91 21.54 30.39 3.68
CA LEU A 91 20.11 30.22 3.52
C LEU A 91 19.76 30.10 2.04
N ASP A 92 19.17 28.96 1.66
CA ASP A 92 18.59 28.71 0.32
C ASP A 92 17.07 28.90 0.31
N VAL A 93 16.47 29.03 1.50
CA VAL A 93 15.01 29.04 1.69
C VAL A 93 14.60 30.11 2.70
N PHE A 94 13.42 30.71 2.51
CA PHE A 94 12.90 31.82 3.31
C PHE A 94 11.44 31.57 3.72
N ALA A 95 11.00 32.21 4.82
CA ALA A 95 9.64 32.10 5.33
C ALA A 95 8.61 32.52 4.28
N HIS A 96 8.94 33.52 3.49
CA HIS A 96 8.21 33.97 2.30
C HIS A 96 9.14 33.93 1.09
N GLU A 97 8.71 33.34 -0.01
CA GLU A 97 9.47 33.23 -1.25
C GLU A 97 8.63 33.80 -2.42
N PRO A 98 9.18 34.75 -3.22
CA PRO A 98 10.48 35.41 -3.03
C PRO A 98 10.49 36.27 -1.78
N PRO A 99 11.62 36.29 -1.04
CA PRO A 99 11.77 37.18 0.10
C PRO A 99 11.78 38.63 -0.36
N GLY A 100 10.97 39.46 0.29
CA GLY A 100 11.00 40.90 0.02
C GLY A 100 12.25 41.57 0.56
N ALA A 101 12.11 42.75 1.16
CA ALA A 101 13.21 43.38 1.90
C ALA A 101 13.55 42.52 3.13
N CYS A 102 14.68 41.85 3.11
CA CYS A 102 15.13 40.98 4.18
C CYS A 102 16.40 41.53 4.80
N PRO A 103 16.41 41.85 6.12
CA PRO A 103 17.60 42.42 6.79
C PRO A 103 18.84 41.51 6.71
N LEU A 104 18.67 40.23 6.54
CA LEU A 104 19.75 39.24 6.41
C LEU A 104 20.61 39.47 5.16
N PHE A 105 20.09 40.14 4.12
CA PHE A 105 20.83 40.44 2.90
C PHE A 105 21.86 41.55 3.09
N GLU A 106 21.73 42.36 4.13
CA GLU A 106 22.65 43.43 4.48
C GLU A 106 23.84 42.92 5.31
N ILE A 107 23.88 41.64 5.66
CA ILE A 107 24.90 41.06 6.54
C ILE A 107 25.95 40.32 5.70
N ASP A 108 27.17 40.80 5.57
CA ASP A 108 28.26 40.18 4.79
C ASP A 108 28.56 38.71 5.16
N ARG A 109 28.20 38.29 6.35
CA ARG A 109 28.42 36.92 6.86
C ARG A 109 27.26 35.99 6.55
N VAL A 110 26.27 36.42 5.77
CA VAL A 110 25.14 35.60 5.33
C VAL A 110 25.23 35.36 3.83
N ILE A 111 25.17 34.10 3.45
CA ILE A 111 25.08 33.70 2.05
C ILE A 111 23.62 33.31 1.79
N CYS A 112 23.02 33.95 0.78
CA CYS A 112 21.64 33.69 0.38
C CYS A 112 21.59 33.22 -1.08
N THR A 113 20.78 32.19 -1.34
CA THR A 113 20.49 31.69 -2.68
C THR A 113 18.98 31.63 -2.90
N PRO A 114 18.48 31.78 -4.15
CA PRO A 114 17.05 31.86 -4.43
C PRO A 114 16.42 30.48 -4.61
N HIS A 115 16.50 29.58 -3.61
CA HIS A 115 15.95 28.24 -3.58
C HIS A 115 16.45 27.37 -4.75
N LEU A 116 17.77 27.17 -4.82
CA LEU A 116 18.47 26.53 -5.93
C LEU A 116 18.62 25.00 -5.76
N GLY A 117 18.22 24.39 -4.64
CA GLY A 117 18.49 22.98 -4.34
C GLY A 117 18.09 21.99 -5.46
N ALA A 118 16.98 22.26 -6.16
CA ALA A 118 16.52 21.46 -7.31
C ALA A 118 16.53 22.25 -8.63
N SER A 119 17.07 23.48 -8.66
CA SER A 119 16.97 24.39 -9.80
C SER A 119 18.29 24.57 -10.56
N THR A 120 19.30 23.73 -10.27
CA THR A 120 20.52 23.70 -11.08
C THR A 120 20.26 22.94 -12.39
N LEU A 121 20.99 23.27 -13.47
CA LEU A 121 20.89 22.56 -14.75
C LEU A 121 21.10 21.03 -14.59
N GLU A 122 22.04 20.64 -13.75
CA GLU A 122 22.34 19.24 -13.46
C GLU A 122 21.16 18.55 -12.73
N ALA A 123 20.61 19.20 -11.69
CA ALA A 123 19.46 18.66 -10.96
C ALA A 123 18.24 18.50 -11.87
N GLN A 124 17.93 19.50 -12.68
CA GLN A 124 16.80 19.45 -13.63
C GLN A 124 16.97 18.35 -14.67
N THR A 125 18.17 18.17 -15.21
CA THR A 125 18.46 17.10 -16.17
C THR A 125 18.30 15.73 -15.51
N ASN A 126 18.88 15.53 -14.33
CA ASN A 126 18.81 14.27 -13.60
C ASN A 126 17.36 13.91 -13.23
N VAL A 127 16.58 14.87 -12.73
CA VAL A 127 15.16 14.66 -12.40
C VAL A 127 14.37 14.31 -13.65
N ALA A 128 14.57 15.00 -14.77
CA ALA A 128 13.86 14.70 -16.01
C ALA A 128 14.14 13.28 -16.52
N VAL A 129 15.40 12.85 -16.48
CA VAL A 129 15.81 11.48 -16.87
C VAL A 129 15.18 10.46 -15.94
N GLN A 130 15.29 10.65 -14.61
CA GLN A 130 14.74 9.72 -13.63
C GLN A 130 13.21 9.59 -13.75
N VAL A 131 12.49 10.70 -13.92
CA VAL A 131 11.03 10.66 -14.13
C VAL A 131 10.67 9.93 -15.40
N ALA A 132 11.39 10.17 -16.51
CA ALA A 132 11.17 9.44 -17.75
C ALA A 132 11.40 7.93 -17.59
N GLU A 133 12.46 7.51 -16.90
CA GLU A 133 12.74 6.10 -16.61
C GLU A 133 11.64 5.46 -15.75
N GLN A 134 11.15 6.16 -14.74
CA GLN A 134 10.05 5.70 -13.88
C GLN A 134 8.75 5.52 -14.67
N ILE A 135 8.41 6.46 -15.54
CA ILE A 135 7.24 6.38 -16.43
C ILE A 135 7.37 5.19 -17.38
N ILE A 136 8.56 5.00 -18.00
CA ILE A 136 8.83 3.87 -18.89
C ILE A 136 8.69 2.54 -18.15
N ALA A 137 9.22 2.43 -16.94
CA ALA A 137 9.12 1.23 -16.12
C ALA A 137 7.65 0.88 -15.82
N TYR A 138 6.85 1.89 -15.50
CA TYR A 138 5.41 1.71 -15.28
C TYR A 138 4.67 1.28 -16.55
N LEU A 139 4.89 1.96 -17.68
CA LEU A 139 4.20 1.65 -18.92
C LEU A 139 4.59 0.29 -19.52
N LYS A 140 5.84 -0.13 -19.37
CA LYS A 140 6.32 -1.43 -19.90
C LYS A 140 5.97 -2.61 -19.01
N ASN A 141 6.12 -2.46 -17.71
CA ASN A 141 6.12 -3.59 -16.77
C ASN A 141 5.13 -3.42 -15.62
N GLY A 142 4.39 -2.30 -15.54
CA GLY A 142 3.56 -1.96 -14.37
C GLY A 142 4.37 -1.66 -13.11
N THR A 143 5.70 -1.50 -13.23
CA THR A 143 6.57 -1.27 -12.07
C THR A 143 6.42 0.15 -11.58
N ILE A 144 6.00 0.31 -10.33
CA ILE A 144 5.84 1.61 -9.65
C ILE A 144 7.11 1.91 -8.87
N ILE A 145 7.78 3.03 -9.19
CA ILE A 145 9.02 3.48 -8.55
C ILE A 145 8.79 4.88 -8.00
N ASN A 146 9.14 5.10 -6.72
CA ASN A 146 9.06 6.41 -6.05
C ASN A 146 7.68 7.10 -6.11
N ALA A 147 6.60 6.34 -6.15
CA ALA A 147 5.27 6.93 -6.13
C ALA A 147 4.99 7.57 -4.75
N VAL A 148 4.33 8.73 -4.75
CA VAL A 148 4.02 9.49 -3.53
C VAL A 148 2.83 8.88 -2.77
N ASN A 149 1.91 8.25 -3.48
CA ASN A 149 0.60 7.82 -2.98
C ASN A 149 0.31 6.33 -3.23
N VAL A 150 1.35 5.55 -3.50
CA VAL A 150 1.30 4.09 -3.62
C VAL A 150 2.48 3.52 -2.85
N PRO A 151 2.31 2.43 -2.09
CA PRO A 151 3.43 1.77 -1.43
C PRO A 151 4.52 1.40 -2.45
N ALA A 152 5.75 1.86 -2.20
CA ALA A 152 6.87 1.58 -3.07
C ALA A 152 7.28 0.11 -2.92
N VAL A 153 7.19 -0.66 -4.00
CA VAL A 153 7.63 -2.05 -4.03
C VAL A 153 8.95 -2.13 -4.79
N SER A 154 10.05 -2.40 -4.09
CA SER A 154 11.35 -2.63 -4.72
C SER A 154 11.32 -3.88 -5.61
N GLY A 155 12.21 -3.97 -6.62
CA GLY A 155 12.23 -5.11 -7.53
C GLY A 155 12.32 -6.48 -6.83
N GLU A 156 13.17 -6.62 -5.80
CA GLU A 156 13.28 -7.85 -4.99
C GLU A 156 12.01 -8.13 -4.17
N LEU A 157 11.37 -7.10 -3.64
CA LEU A 157 10.12 -7.24 -2.92
C LEU A 157 8.98 -7.62 -3.87
N LEU A 158 8.95 -7.04 -5.09
CA LEU A 158 7.95 -7.36 -6.09
C LEU A 158 8.00 -8.84 -6.53
N GLU A 159 9.18 -9.43 -6.64
CA GLU A 159 9.31 -10.88 -6.90
C GLU A 159 8.70 -11.74 -5.80
N LYS A 160 8.82 -11.30 -4.55
CA LYS A 160 8.29 -12.02 -3.38
C LYS A 160 6.79 -11.83 -3.20
N ILE A 161 6.30 -10.61 -3.35
CA ILE A 161 4.88 -10.29 -3.11
C ILE A 161 4.01 -10.30 -4.37
N GLY A 162 4.59 -10.35 -5.58
CA GLY A 162 3.84 -10.36 -6.84
C GLY A 162 2.72 -11.41 -6.89
N PRO A 163 3.00 -12.68 -6.53
CA PRO A 163 1.96 -13.70 -6.41
C PRO A 163 0.87 -13.37 -5.38
N LEU A 164 1.24 -12.71 -4.27
CA LEU A 164 0.30 -12.24 -3.24
C LEU A 164 -0.57 -11.08 -3.74
N LEU A 165 -0.01 -10.17 -4.56
CA LEU A 165 -0.78 -9.09 -5.18
C LEU A 165 -1.83 -9.66 -6.14
N THR A 166 -1.44 -10.64 -6.96
CA THR A 166 -2.36 -11.34 -7.86
C THR A 166 -3.45 -12.06 -7.06
N LEU A 167 -3.07 -12.78 -6.01
CA LEU A 167 -4.02 -13.48 -5.14
C LEU A 167 -4.99 -12.49 -4.49
N GLY A 168 -4.48 -11.39 -3.90
CA GLY A 168 -5.28 -10.37 -3.24
C GLY A 168 -6.31 -9.72 -4.18
N ASP A 169 -5.88 -9.31 -5.36
CA ASP A 169 -6.75 -8.71 -6.39
C ASP A 169 -7.90 -9.66 -6.77
N ARG A 170 -7.57 -10.92 -7.04
CA ARG A 170 -8.56 -11.94 -7.42
C ARG A 170 -9.49 -12.34 -6.27
N MET A 171 -8.97 -12.44 -5.05
CA MET A 171 -9.81 -12.67 -3.87
C MET A 171 -10.77 -11.51 -3.63
N GLY A 172 -10.33 -10.28 -3.81
CA GLY A 172 -11.18 -9.10 -3.76
C GLY A 172 -12.31 -9.14 -4.79
N CYS A 173 -11.98 -9.43 -6.04
CA CYS A 173 -12.95 -9.56 -7.13
C CYS A 173 -13.97 -10.67 -6.88
N LEU A 174 -13.51 -11.83 -6.41
CA LEU A 174 -14.38 -12.95 -6.04
C LEU A 174 -15.31 -12.57 -4.88
N LEU A 175 -14.76 -11.89 -3.88
CA LEU A 175 -15.50 -11.46 -2.71
C LEU A 175 -16.62 -10.47 -3.04
N ALA A 176 -16.36 -9.55 -3.98
CA ALA A 176 -17.35 -8.60 -4.47
C ALA A 176 -18.58 -9.27 -5.08
N GLN A 177 -18.35 -10.39 -5.78
CA GLN A 177 -19.41 -11.16 -6.44
C GLN A 177 -20.12 -12.13 -5.48
N LEU A 178 -19.45 -12.55 -4.39
CA LEU A 178 -20.03 -13.39 -3.35
C LEU A 178 -20.84 -12.60 -2.31
N ALA A 179 -20.48 -11.36 -2.09
CA ALA A 179 -21.12 -10.49 -1.10
C ALA A 179 -22.56 -10.16 -1.51
N ARG A 180 -23.50 -10.32 -0.59
CA ARG A 180 -24.90 -9.93 -0.79
C ARG A 180 -25.14 -8.57 -0.17
N GLY A 181 -25.56 -7.61 -0.98
CA GLY A 181 -25.82 -6.23 -0.57
C GLY A 181 -24.55 -5.38 -0.38
N PRO A 182 -24.69 -4.12 0.07
CA PRO A 182 -23.58 -3.18 0.21
C PRO A 182 -22.55 -3.63 1.25
N VAL A 183 -21.27 -3.64 0.88
CA VAL A 183 -20.17 -3.95 1.79
C VAL A 183 -19.95 -2.78 2.75
N LYS A 184 -19.93 -3.06 4.06
CA LYS A 184 -19.69 -2.09 5.14
C LYS A 184 -18.28 -2.18 5.71
N GLU A 185 -17.73 -3.38 5.77
CA GLU A 185 -16.40 -3.62 6.29
C GLU A 185 -15.69 -4.71 5.49
N VAL A 186 -14.39 -4.54 5.29
CA VAL A 186 -13.48 -5.55 4.76
C VAL A 186 -12.48 -5.88 5.85
N VAL A 187 -12.39 -7.17 6.21
CA VAL A 187 -11.41 -7.66 7.17
C VAL A 187 -10.40 -8.52 6.42
N ILE A 188 -9.12 -8.18 6.55
CA ILE A 188 -8.01 -8.91 5.95
C ILE A 188 -7.16 -9.50 7.07
N GLU A 189 -7.07 -10.82 7.11
CA GLU A 189 -6.29 -11.56 8.09
C GLU A 189 -5.09 -12.19 7.39
N TYR A 190 -3.89 -11.89 7.88
CA TYR A 190 -2.64 -12.49 7.44
C TYR A 190 -2.17 -13.47 8.50
N ALA A 191 -2.12 -14.76 8.20
CA ALA A 191 -1.70 -15.79 9.15
C ALA A 191 -0.46 -16.53 8.64
N GLY A 192 0.54 -16.75 9.49
CA GLY A 192 1.79 -17.44 9.19
C GLY A 192 2.96 -16.51 8.87
N ASP A 193 3.89 -16.95 8.03
CA ASP A 193 5.18 -16.29 7.80
C ASP A 193 5.09 -15.07 6.86
N PHE A 194 4.53 -13.99 7.39
CA PHE A 194 4.52 -12.68 6.74
C PHE A 194 5.37 -11.63 7.50
N GLN A 195 6.04 -12.01 8.59
CA GLN A 195 6.62 -11.08 9.58
C GLN A 195 7.68 -10.11 9.04
N ALA A 196 8.25 -10.38 7.87
CA ALA A 196 9.30 -9.54 7.29
C ALA A 196 8.82 -8.73 6.06
N LEU A 197 7.51 -8.78 5.72
CA LEU A 197 6.97 -8.19 4.51
C LEU A 197 6.06 -7.01 4.84
N ASP A 198 6.22 -5.91 4.09
CA ASP A 198 5.19 -4.87 4.02
C ASP A 198 4.03 -5.38 3.15
N LEU A 199 2.89 -5.64 3.78
CA LEU A 199 1.68 -6.16 3.14
C LEU A 199 0.70 -5.07 2.69
N SER A 200 1.03 -3.79 2.89
CA SER A 200 0.20 -2.67 2.43
C SER A 200 -0.15 -2.75 0.94
N PRO A 201 0.76 -3.18 0.02
CA PRO A 201 0.41 -3.38 -1.38
C PRO A 201 -0.61 -4.51 -1.60
N VAL A 202 -0.58 -5.55 -0.77
CA VAL A 202 -1.53 -6.69 -0.86
C VAL A 202 -2.92 -6.23 -0.42
N LYS A 203 -3.02 -5.47 0.67
CA LYS A 203 -4.27 -4.81 1.07
C LYS A 203 -4.85 -3.97 -0.07
N THR A 204 -4.04 -3.11 -0.66
CA THR A 204 -4.47 -2.26 -1.78
C THR A 204 -4.96 -3.09 -2.96
N ALA A 205 -4.29 -4.22 -3.27
CA ALA A 205 -4.73 -5.14 -4.32
C ALA A 205 -6.09 -5.78 -4.00
N VAL A 206 -6.32 -6.22 -2.75
CA VAL A 206 -7.61 -6.75 -2.30
C VAL A 206 -8.72 -5.71 -2.48
N ILE A 207 -8.50 -4.48 -2.04
CA ILE A 207 -9.49 -3.41 -2.14
C ILE A 207 -9.75 -3.04 -3.60
N LYS A 208 -8.71 -2.96 -4.42
CA LYS A 208 -8.83 -2.75 -5.87
C LYS A 208 -9.71 -3.83 -6.50
N GLY A 209 -9.41 -5.11 -6.27
CA GLY A 209 -10.17 -6.23 -6.78
C GLY A 209 -11.64 -6.18 -6.34
N LEU A 210 -11.91 -5.89 -5.06
CA LEU A 210 -13.25 -5.74 -4.52
C LEU A 210 -14.04 -4.63 -5.22
N LEU A 211 -13.44 -3.49 -5.45
CA LEU A 211 -14.13 -2.33 -6.01
C LEU A 211 -14.29 -2.40 -7.54
N THR A 212 -13.40 -3.09 -8.24
CA THR A 212 -13.40 -3.16 -9.71
C THR A 212 -14.77 -3.56 -10.29
N PRO A 213 -15.46 -4.62 -9.84
CA PRO A 213 -16.79 -4.96 -10.33
C PRO A 213 -17.91 -4.06 -9.77
N MET A 214 -17.65 -3.27 -8.74
CA MET A 214 -18.67 -2.44 -8.07
C MET A 214 -18.73 -1.00 -8.58
N VAL A 215 -17.67 -0.54 -9.27
CA VAL A 215 -17.49 0.87 -9.64
C VAL A 215 -17.39 0.99 -11.15
N LYS A 216 -18.11 1.98 -11.73
CA LYS A 216 -18.03 2.27 -13.16
C LYS A 216 -16.73 2.95 -13.57
N ASP A 217 -16.11 3.66 -12.65
CA ASP A 217 -14.85 4.36 -12.87
C ASP A 217 -13.66 3.39 -12.80
N THR A 218 -12.55 3.76 -13.42
CA THR A 218 -11.33 2.94 -13.38
C THR A 218 -10.76 2.90 -11.97
N VAL A 219 -10.76 1.72 -11.36
CA VAL A 219 -10.12 1.47 -10.07
C VAL A 219 -8.67 1.03 -10.30
N ASN A 220 -7.75 1.62 -9.56
CA ASN A 220 -6.33 1.32 -9.62
C ASN A 220 -5.70 1.36 -8.22
N SER A 221 -4.40 1.03 -8.12
CA SER A 221 -3.70 0.98 -6.84
C SER A 221 -3.55 2.34 -6.13
N VAL A 222 -3.78 3.45 -6.83
CA VAL A 222 -3.72 4.80 -6.26
C VAL A 222 -5.04 5.20 -5.61
N ASN A 223 -6.17 4.91 -6.28
CA ASN A 223 -7.47 5.41 -5.87
C ASN A 223 -8.31 4.39 -5.07
N ALA A 224 -7.93 3.11 -5.04
CA ALA A 224 -8.75 2.06 -4.44
C ALA A 224 -9.11 2.35 -2.96
N GLU A 225 -8.14 2.68 -2.12
CA GLU A 225 -8.39 2.96 -0.70
C GLU A 225 -9.17 4.27 -0.48
N VAL A 226 -8.97 5.26 -1.35
CA VAL A 226 -9.73 6.53 -1.31
C VAL A 226 -11.19 6.25 -1.63
N LEU A 227 -11.46 5.52 -2.73
CA LEU A 227 -12.80 5.13 -3.15
C LEU A 227 -13.52 4.26 -2.10
N ALA A 228 -12.81 3.35 -1.43
CA ALA A 228 -13.35 2.55 -0.33
C ALA A 228 -13.81 3.45 0.82
N ARG A 229 -12.97 4.42 1.22
CA ARG A 229 -13.27 5.39 2.29
C ARG A 229 -14.46 6.28 1.94
N GLU A 230 -14.52 6.80 0.72
CA GLU A 230 -15.64 7.64 0.23
C GLU A 230 -16.97 6.87 0.24
N ARG A 231 -16.93 5.56 0.05
CA ARG A 231 -18.09 4.67 0.13
C ARG A 231 -18.41 4.22 1.55
N GLY A 232 -17.68 4.68 2.54
CA GLY A 232 -17.87 4.30 3.94
C GLY A 232 -17.49 2.85 4.26
N ILE A 233 -16.66 2.21 3.44
CA ILE A 233 -16.16 0.85 3.68
C ILE A 233 -15.02 0.94 4.69
N LYS A 234 -15.21 0.34 5.87
CA LYS A 234 -14.16 0.20 6.87
C LYS A 234 -13.21 -0.92 6.45
N ILE A 235 -11.90 -0.70 6.59
CA ILE A 235 -10.86 -1.70 6.32
C ILE A 235 -10.17 -2.04 7.64
N THR A 236 -10.13 -3.32 7.99
CA THR A 236 -9.48 -3.83 9.20
C THR A 236 -8.44 -4.88 8.80
N GLU A 237 -7.22 -4.76 9.31
CA GLU A 237 -6.14 -5.71 9.10
C GLU A 237 -5.78 -6.39 10.41
N THR A 238 -5.50 -7.70 10.36
CA THR A 238 -5.08 -8.49 11.52
C THR A 238 -3.97 -9.44 11.09
N THR A 239 -2.95 -9.59 11.94
CA THR A 239 -1.86 -10.55 11.71
C THR A 239 -1.87 -11.61 12.80
N LEU A 240 -1.83 -12.88 12.40
CA LEU A 240 -1.76 -14.05 13.27
C LEU A 240 -0.42 -14.75 13.04
N ALA A 241 0.24 -15.16 14.12
CA ALA A 241 1.58 -15.74 14.05
C ALA A 241 1.61 -17.12 13.39
N GLU A 242 0.54 -17.90 13.49
CA GLU A 242 0.50 -19.29 13.04
C GLU A 242 -0.73 -19.58 12.17
N THR A 243 -0.61 -20.57 11.30
CA THR A 243 -1.71 -21.21 10.58
C THR A 243 -1.66 -22.72 10.85
N GLU A 244 -2.80 -23.39 10.83
CA GLU A 244 -2.88 -24.83 11.09
C GLU A 244 -2.42 -25.69 9.89
N GLU A 245 -2.61 -25.22 8.64
CA GLU A 245 -2.48 -26.08 7.46
C GLU A 245 -1.53 -25.52 6.38
N TYR A 246 -1.19 -24.24 6.40
CA TYR A 246 -0.44 -23.58 5.35
C TYR A 246 0.75 -22.80 5.95
N LEU A 247 1.83 -22.63 5.18
CA LEU A 247 2.96 -21.78 5.60
C LEU A 247 2.53 -20.32 5.76
N ASN A 248 1.61 -19.89 4.91
CA ASN A 248 0.98 -18.57 4.97
C ASN A 248 -0.46 -18.68 4.45
N LEU A 249 -1.35 -17.86 4.98
CA LEU A 249 -2.75 -17.82 4.59
C LEU A 249 -3.24 -16.37 4.64
N ILE A 250 -3.85 -15.91 3.57
CA ILE A 250 -4.59 -14.64 3.54
C ILE A 250 -6.06 -14.98 3.58
N THR A 251 -6.79 -14.40 4.53
CA THR A 251 -8.24 -14.50 4.58
C THR A 251 -8.85 -13.14 4.42
N VAL A 252 -9.77 -12.99 3.50
CA VAL A 252 -10.51 -11.75 3.26
C VAL A 252 -11.99 -11.98 3.50
N SER A 253 -12.60 -11.11 4.31
CA SER A 253 -14.02 -11.15 4.61
C SER A 253 -14.69 -9.84 4.23
N ALA A 254 -15.85 -9.90 3.57
CA ALA A 254 -16.72 -8.75 3.33
C ALA A 254 -17.96 -8.85 4.20
N VAL A 255 -18.14 -7.86 5.07
CA VAL A 255 -19.28 -7.78 5.98
C VAL A 255 -20.34 -6.87 5.38
N THR A 256 -21.56 -7.39 5.26
CA THR A 256 -22.75 -6.68 4.77
C THR A 256 -23.87 -6.74 5.81
N ALA A 257 -25.01 -6.12 5.53
CA ALA A 257 -26.19 -6.27 6.38
C ALA A 257 -26.83 -7.66 6.28
N GLU A 258 -26.56 -8.40 5.19
CA GLU A 258 -27.16 -9.71 4.90
C GLU A 258 -26.27 -10.89 5.32
N GLY A 259 -25.06 -10.62 5.79
CA GLY A 259 -24.10 -11.63 6.24
C GLY A 259 -22.65 -11.31 5.86
N THR A 260 -21.79 -12.30 6.06
CA THR A 260 -20.36 -12.18 5.77
C THR A 260 -19.99 -13.20 4.69
N ALA A 261 -19.38 -12.71 3.61
CA ALA A 261 -18.71 -13.56 2.63
C ALA A 261 -17.22 -13.64 2.97
N LYS A 262 -16.61 -14.82 2.83
CA LYS A 262 -15.23 -15.08 3.23
C LYS A 262 -14.50 -15.88 2.16
N VAL A 263 -13.28 -15.46 1.82
CA VAL A 263 -12.39 -16.15 0.88
C VAL A 263 -11.02 -16.27 1.52
N ALA A 264 -10.42 -17.46 1.50
CA ALA A 264 -9.06 -17.67 1.97
C ALA A 264 -8.19 -18.22 0.84
N GLY A 265 -6.95 -17.74 0.78
CA GLY A 265 -5.99 -18.12 -0.24
C GLY A 265 -4.55 -18.14 0.26
N THR A 266 -3.71 -18.87 -0.45
CA THR A 266 -2.29 -19.06 -0.14
C THR A 266 -1.47 -19.15 -1.42
N ILE A 267 -0.15 -19.13 -1.30
CA ILE A 267 0.77 -19.36 -2.40
C ILE A 267 1.39 -20.75 -2.28
N PHE A 268 1.13 -21.61 -3.27
CA PHE A 268 1.76 -22.92 -3.34
C PHE A 268 3.16 -22.78 -3.95
N GLY A 269 4.14 -23.40 -3.30
CA GLY A 269 5.53 -23.21 -3.66
C GLY A 269 5.94 -21.73 -3.50
N ARG A 270 6.35 -21.08 -4.59
CA ARG A 270 6.79 -19.67 -4.55
C ARG A 270 5.99 -18.72 -5.42
N LYS A 271 5.20 -19.24 -6.37
CA LYS A 271 4.60 -18.42 -7.44
C LYS A 271 3.17 -18.80 -7.80
N ASP A 272 2.58 -19.81 -7.18
CA ASP A 272 1.29 -20.36 -7.59
C ASP A 272 0.17 -19.95 -6.62
N PRO A 273 -0.59 -18.89 -6.92
CA PRO A 273 -1.68 -18.43 -6.07
C PRO A 273 -2.86 -19.41 -6.12
N ARG A 274 -3.39 -19.75 -4.97
CA ARG A 274 -4.56 -20.63 -4.81
C ARG A 274 -5.56 -20.05 -3.85
N VAL A 275 -6.84 -20.07 -4.23
CA VAL A 275 -7.94 -19.95 -3.29
C VAL A 275 -8.17 -21.35 -2.72
N VAL A 276 -8.19 -21.46 -1.38
CA VAL A 276 -8.29 -22.74 -0.66
C VAL A 276 -9.56 -22.88 0.15
N LYS A 277 -10.29 -21.76 0.37
CA LYS A 277 -11.57 -21.78 1.07
C LYS A 277 -12.48 -20.66 0.57
N ILE A 278 -13.77 -20.98 0.39
CA ILE A 278 -14.85 -20.00 0.15
C ILE A 278 -15.94 -20.28 1.18
N ASN A 279 -16.21 -19.30 2.05
CA ASN A 279 -17.08 -19.45 3.21
C ASN A 279 -16.66 -20.70 4.05
N ASN A 280 -17.56 -21.68 4.23
CA ASN A 280 -17.31 -22.91 4.97
C ASN A 280 -16.84 -24.07 4.07
N PHE A 281 -16.62 -23.83 2.77
CA PHE A 281 -16.27 -24.89 1.82
C PHE A 281 -14.77 -24.90 1.56
N ARG A 282 -14.11 -26.02 1.82
CA ARG A 282 -12.73 -26.25 1.43
C ARG A 282 -12.69 -26.68 -0.04
N LEU A 283 -11.90 -25.96 -0.82
CA LEU A 283 -11.68 -26.25 -2.23
C LEU A 283 -10.33 -25.68 -2.64
N GLU A 284 -9.76 -26.20 -3.70
CA GLU A 284 -8.51 -25.70 -4.27
C GLU A 284 -8.75 -25.26 -5.70
N LEU A 285 -8.62 -23.96 -5.95
CA LEU A 285 -8.78 -23.40 -7.28
C LEU A 285 -7.72 -22.35 -7.60
N HIS A 286 -7.34 -22.28 -8.86
CA HIS A 286 -6.59 -21.16 -9.38
C HIS A 286 -7.55 -19.98 -9.56
N PRO A 287 -7.24 -18.82 -9.04
CA PRO A 287 -8.07 -17.63 -9.19
C PRO A 287 -7.83 -16.97 -10.56
N HIS A 288 -8.09 -17.71 -11.63
CA HIS A 288 -7.95 -17.25 -13.00
C HIS A 288 -9.21 -17.56 -13.79
N ASP A 289 -9.53 -16.65 -14.68
CA ASP A 289 -10.53 -16.84 -15.72
C ASP A 289 -12.00 -16.92 -15.24
N ARG A 290 -12.85 -17.27 -16.19
CA ARG A 290 -14.28 -17.48 -15.99
C ARG A 290 -14.55 -18.87 -15.41
N PHE A 291 -15.48 -18.94 -14.47
CA PHE A 291 -15.94 -20.21 -13.92
C PHE A 291 -17.37 -20.09 -13.39
N VAL A 292 -18.01 -21.23 -13.24
CA VAL A 292 -19.32 -21.34 -12.59
C VAL A 292 -19.14 -22.00 -11.22
N LEU A 293 -19.72 -21.39 -10.22
CA LEU A 293 -19.76 -21.89 -8.86
C LEU A 293 -21.20 -22.36 -8.56
N ILE A 294 -21.35 -23.62 -8.23
CA ILE A 294 -22.64 -24.25 -7.93
C ILE A 294 -22.61 -24.71 -6.48
N HIS A 295 -23.52 -24.19 -5.69
CA HIS A 295 -23.78 -24.66 -4.35
C HIS A 295 -24.95 -25.65 -4.41
N ASN A 296 -24.78 -26.89 -3.96
CA ASN A 296 -25.76 -27.94 -4.09
C ASN A 296 -25.81 -28.86 -2.87
N HIS A 297 -26.88 -29.68 -2.78
CA HIS A 297 -26.97 -30.77 -1.84
C HIS A 297 -26.05 -31.92 -2.27
N ASP A 298 -25.29 -32.49 -1.33
CA ASP A 298 -24.39 -33.61 -1.60
C ASP A 298 -25.19 -34.91 -1.71
N LYS A 299 -25.71 -35.17 -2.89
CA LYS A 299 -26.52 -36.35 -3.19
C LYS A 299 -26.12 -37.00 -4.52
N PRO A 300 -26.29 -38.34 -4.62
CA PRO A 300 -26.09 -39.04 -5.89
C PRO A 300 -26.89 -38.40 -7.03
N GLY A 301 -26.23 -38.19 -8.17
CA GLY A 301 -26.84 -37.60 -9.38
C GLY A 301 -26.54 -36.12 -9.57
N ALA A 302 -26.12 -35.38 -8.55
CA ALA A 302 -25.88 -33.94 -8.66
C ALA A 302 -24.85 -33.60 -9.76
N ILE A 303 -23.68 -34.21 -9.73
CA ILE A 303 -22.62 -33.96 -10.74
C ILE A 303 -23.07 -34.47 -12.12
N GLY A 304 -23.76 -35.62 -12.16
CA GLY A 304 -24.26 -36.20 -13.42
C GLY A 304 -25.27 -35.30 -14.13
N SER A 305 -26.25 -34.74 -13.41
CA SER A 305 -27.25 -33.83 -13.99
C SER A 305 -26.63 -32.55 -14.49
N ILE A 306 -25.66 -31.95 -13.76
CA ILE A 306 -24.90 -30.77 -14.18
C ILE A 306 -24.11 -31.06 -15.46
N GLY A 307 -23.37 -32.16 -15.50
CA GLY A 307 -22.58 -32.57 -16.66
C GLY A 307 -23.42 -32.84 -17.91
N THR A 308 -24.57 -33.52 -17.72
CA THR A 308 -25.51 -33.80 -18.82
C THR A 308 -26.08 -32.49 -19.39
N LEU A 309 -26.53 -31.58 -18.54
CA LEU A 309 -27.08 -30.30 -18.98
C LEU A 309 -26.04 -29.49 -19.76
N LEU A 310 -24.82 -29.37 -19.25
CA LEU A 310 -23.76 -28.63 -19.97
C LEU A 310 -23.44 -29.28 -21.32
N ALA A 311 -23.44 -30.63 -21.41
CA ALA A 311 -23.22 -31.35 -22.65
C ALA A 311 -24.34 -31.13 -23.68
N GLU A 312 -25.60 -31.02 -23.26
CA GLU A 312 -26.77 -30.72 -24.12
C GLU A 312 -26.62 -29.34 -24.81
N TYR A 313 -25.96 -28.37 -24.13
CA TYR A 313 -25.66 -27.06 -24.68
C TYR A 313 -24.27 -26.99 -25.36
N GLY A 314 -23.60 -28.12 -25.55
CA GLY A 314 -22.29 -28.19 -26.18
C GLY A 314 -21.15 -27.54 -25.41
N ILE A 315 -21.30 -27.38 -24.10
CA ILE A 315 -20.33 -26.75 -23.20
C ILE A 315 -19.43 -27.83 -22.60
N ASN A 316 -18.12 -27.75 -22.92
CA ASN A 316 -17.13 -28.67 -22.36
C ASN A 316 -16.63 -28.21 -20.99
N ILE A 317 -16.50 -29.15 -20.06
CA ILE A 317 -15.93 -28.93 -18.72
C ILE A 317 -14.42 -29.18 -18.79
N SER A 318 -13.63 -28.11 -18.77
CA SER A 318 -12.16 -28.21 -18.80
C SER A 318 -11.57 -28.54 -17.40
N ARG A 319 -12.25 -28.13 -16.34
CA ARG A 319 -11.88 -28.46 -14.96
C ARG A 319 -13.09 -28.46 -14.04
N MET A 320 -13.12 -29.40 -13.12
CA MET A 320 -14.13 -29.46 -12.04
C MET A 320 -13.43 -29.71 -10.70
N ARG A 321 -13.91 -29.04 -9.66
CA ARG A 321 -13.53 -29.28 -8.27
C ARG A 321 -14.77 -29.28 -7.41
N VAL A 322 -14.79 -30.16 -6.40
CA VAL A 322 -15.89 -30.25 -5.45
C VAL A 322 -15.33 -30.03 -4.06
N GLY A 323 -15.82 -29.00 -3.40
CA GLY A 323 -15.53 -28.68 -2.00
C GLY A 323 -16.69 -29.15 -1.12
N GLN A 324 -16.37 -29.77 0.00
CA GLN A 324 -17.36 -30.16 1.00
C GLN A 324 -17.50 -29.09 2.07
N GLU A 325 -18.75 -28.98 2.60
CA GLU A 325 -19.01 -28.14 3.77
C GLU A 325 -18.45 -28.84 5.02
N GLU A 326 -17.71 -28.08 5.85
CA GLU A 326 -17.22 -28.63 7.12
C GLU A 326 -18.41 -28.97 8.04
N GLY A 327 -18.66 -30.26 8.23
CA GLY A 327 -19.75 -30.77 9.10
C GLY A 327 -21.16 -30.65 8.54
N GLY A 328 -21.30 -30.34 7.25
CA GLY A 328 -22.60 -30.20 6.55
C GLY A 328 -22.88 -31.25 5.49
N ASP A 329 -24.05 -31.15 4.88
CA ASP A 329 -24.55 -32.04 3.80
C ASP A 329 -24.55 -31.33 2.43
N LYS A 330 -23.81 -30.24 2.32
CA LYS A 330 -23.75 -29.43 1.10
C LYS A 330 -22.37 -29.49 0.49
N THR A 331 -22.33 -29.30 -0.83
CA THR A 331 -21.08 -29.15 -1.58
C THR A 331 -21.10 -27.87 -2.40
N MET A 332 -19.89 -27.42 -2.72
CA MET A 332 -19.65 -26.35 -3.64
C MET A 332 -18.85 -26.88 -4.82
N ILE A 333 -19.43 -26.83 -6.01
CA ILE A 333 -18.82 -27.33 -7.24
C ILE A 333 -18.30 -26.12 -8.03
N PHE A 334 -16.99 -26.13 -8.27
CA PHE A 334 -16.32 -25.21 -9.18
C PHE A 334 -16.21 -25.87 -10.56
N ILE A 335 -16.67 -25.17 -11.59
CA ILE A 335 -16.61 -25.63 -12.97
C ILE A 335 -15.95 -24.56 -13.84
N ARG A 336 -14.86 -24.92 -14.49
CA ARG A 336 -14.29 -24.15 -15.58
C ARG A 336 -14.74 -24.74 -16.90
N THR A 337 -15.23 -23.89 -17.78
CA THR A 337 -15.67 -24.25 -19.13
C THR A 337 -14.76 -23.65 -20.20
N ASP A 338 -14.71 -24.26 -21.38
CA ASP A 338 -13.93 -23.74 -22.50
C ASP A 338 -14.59 -22.54 -23.17
N THR A 339 -15.92 -22.41 -23.01
CA THR A 339 -16.71 -21.32 -23.53
C THR A 339 -17.50 -20.63 -22.42
N GLU A 340 -17.95 -19.42 -22.67
CA GLU A 340 -18.82 -18.69 -21.75
C GLU A 340 -20.16 -19.42 -21.58
N VAL A 341 -20.63 -19.52 -20.33
CA VAL A 341 -21.94 -20.08 -20.02
C VAL A 341 -22.97 -18.98 -20.09
N SER A 342 -23.91 -19.09 -21.02
CA SER A 342 -24.97 -18.10 -21.20
C SER A 342 -25.94 -18.05 -20.01
N GLU A 343 -26.62 -16.93 -19.82
CA GLU A 343 -27.60 -16.78 -18.74
C GLU A 343 -28.74 -17.82 -18.85
N GLU A 344 -29.14 -18.18 -20.06
CA GLU A 344 -30.11 -19.27 -20.27
C GLU A 344 -29.65 -20.59 -19.65
N VAL A 345 -28.38 -20.95 -19.85
CA VAL A 345 -27.82 -22.19 -19.28
C VAL A 345 -27.67 -22.07 -17.77
N LEU A 346 -27.30 -20.88 -17.26
CA LEU A 346 -27.23 -20.67 -15.81
C LEU A 346 -28.62 -20.80 -15.15
N GLU A 347 -29.68 -20.30 -15.79
CA GLU A 347 -31.05 -20.50 -15.33
C GLU A 347 -31.43 -21.97 -15.29
N LYS A 348 -31.10 -22.70 -16.36
CA LYS A 348 -31.35 -24.17 -16.38
C LYS A 348 -30.57 -24.91 -15.31
N LEU A 349 -29.35 -24.52 -15.03
CA LEU A 349 -28.59 -25.07 -13.92
C LEU A 349 -29.23 -24.75 -12.56
N ARG A 350 -29.82 -23.57 -12.38
CA ARG A 350 -30.58 -23.21 -11.16
C ARG A 350 -31.85 -24.01 -10.96
N GLU A 351 -32.50 -24.48 -12.06
CA GLU A 351 -33.69 -25.27 -12.04
C GLU A 351 -33.42 -26.76 -11.64
N LEU A 352 -32.16 -27.21 -11.66
CA LEU A 352 -31.85 -28.58 -11.28
C LEU A 352 -32.17 -28.83 -9.79
N PRO A 353 -32.88 -29.94 -9.45
CA PRO A 353 -33.46 -30.13 -8.13
C PRO A 353 -32.50 -30.13 -6.94
N LEU A 354 -31.22 -30.44 -7.20
CA LEU A 354 -30.21 -30.51 -6.14
C LEU A 354 -29.39 -29.23 -6.00
N ASN A 355 -29.52 -28.30 -6.93
CA ASN A 355 -28.80 -27.04 -6.91
C ASN A 355 -29.50 -26.02 -5.99
N ILE A 356 -28.72 -25.28 -5.20
CA ILE A 356 -29.18 -24.24 -4.29
C ILE A 356 -28.90 -22.86 -4.90
N THR A 357 -27.68 -22.67 -5.37
CA THR A 357 -27.28 -21.44 -6.09
C THR A 357 -26.33 -21.78 -7.22
N VAL A 358 -26.44 -21.01 -8.32
CA VAL A 358 -25.53 -21.09 -9.46
C VAL A 358 -25.11 -19.66 -9.81
N THR A 359 -23.82 -19.41 -9.79
CA THR A 359 -23.25 -18.09 -10.07
C THR A 359 -22.06 -18.22 -11.02
N ALA A 360 -22.07 -17.46 -12.12
CA ALA A 360 -20.90 -17.33 -12.98
C ALA A 360 -19.99 -16.23 -12.42
N PHE A 361 -18.71 -16.46 -12.48
CA PHE A 361 -17.66 -15.53 -12.04
C PHE A 361 -16.73 -15.20 -13.18
N GLU A 362 -16.33 -13.95 -13.25
CA GLU A 362 -15.27 -13.46 -14.11
C GLU A 362 -14.23 -12.75 -13.23
N LEU A 363 -12.97 -13.24 -13.25
CA LEU A 363 -11.88 -12.74 -12.42
C LEU A 363 -10.76 -12.11 -13.26
#